data_b54a64bc9fe985cff74904420b520dbc
#
_entry.id   b54a64bc9fe985cff74904420b520dbc
#
_cell.length_a   1.000
_cell.length_b   1.000
_cell.length_c   1.000
_cell.angle_alpha   90.00
_cell.angle_beta   90.00
_cell.angle_gamma   90.00
#
_symmetry.space_group_name_H-M   'P 1'
#
loop_
_entity.id
_entity.type
_entity.pdbx_description
1 polymer ?
#
loop_
_entity_poly.entity_id
_entity_poly.type
_entity_poly.pdbx_seq_one_letter_code
_entity_poly.pdbx_strand_id
1 'polypeptide(L)'
;MKKLTPIIQTAKETILLESAAIANLAKLLDENFEKAVNFILNSNGRVIVTGIGKSANIATKIVATFNSTGTPAVFMHAADAIHGDLGNVQKNDTVICLSKSGNTPEIKVLVPLIKNYGNKIIAITGNIDSFLGKNADFPLNTFVEKEACPNNLAPTTSTTAQLVMGDALAVCLQDLRGFTKKDFAKYHPGGALGKRLYLRVSDLIKNNQIPKVNVSDSIAKVILEISEKRLGVTAVLENEKIVGIITDGDLRRMLSKTTNINHFTAKDVMGKNPKTVQENTMAIAALEKLESNNITQILVVNAQEKYIGVVHLHDLIKEGIF
;
A
#
# COMPACT_ATOMS: atom_id res chain seq x y z
N MET A 1 -43.49 -10.53 -2.02
CA MET A 1 -42.22 -10.30 -1.34
C MET A 1 -41.82 -11.56 -0.57
N LYS A 2 -40.63 -12.14 -0.80
CA LYS A 2 -40.12 -13.28 0.00
C LYS A 2 -39.96 -12.83 1.46
N LYS A 3 -40.55 -13.59 2.42
CA LYS A 3 -40.42 -13.35 3.85
C LYS A 3 -38.93 -13.51 4.22
N LEU A 4 -38.32 -12.46 4.75
CA LEU A 4 -36.91 -12.54 5.20
C LEU A 4 -36.78 -13.53 6.38
N THR A 5 -35.70 -14.28 6.42
CA THR A 5 -35.38 -15.08 7.63
C THR A 5 -35.08 -14.17 8.80
N PRO A 6 -35.30 -14.60 10.06
CA PRO A 6 -34.93 -13.80 11.25
C PRO A 6 -33.44 -13.37 11.23
N ILE A 7 -32.55 -14.19 10.73
CA ILE A 7 -31.11 -13.88 10.58
C ILE A 7 -30.90 -12.67 9.66
N ILE A 8 -31.52 -12.69 8.47
CA ILE A 8 -31.40 -11.57 7.51
C ILE A 8 -32.03 -10.29 8.07
N GLN A 9 -33.13 -10.42 8.80
CA GLN A 9 -33.79 -9.28 9.43
C GLN A 9 -32.87 -8.63 10.48
N THR A 10 -32.32 -9.42 11.41
CA THR A 10 -31.38 -8.93 12.44
C THR A 10 -30.13 -8.28 11.82
N ALA A 11 -29.56 -8.88 10.78
CA ALA A 11 -28.41 -8.31 10.06
C ALA A 11 -28.73 -6.93 9.47
N LYS A 12 -29.90 -6.78 8.83
CA LYS A 12 -30.36 -5.50 8.25
C LYS A 12 -30.56 -4.44 9.34
N GLU A 13 -31.20 -4.80 10.44
CA GLU A 13 -31.45 -3.90 11.55
C GLU A 13 -30.12 -3.41 12.16
N THR A 14 -29.13 -4.30 12.33
CA THR A 14 -27.79 -3.94 12.78
C THR A 14 -27.14 -2.91 11.86
N ILE A 15 -27.10 -3.19 10.54
CA ILE A 15 -26.50 -2.30 9.53
C ILE A 15 -27.18 -0.94 9.53
N LEU A 16 -28.50 -0.91 9.55
CA LEU A 16 -29.26 0.33 9.51
C LEU A 16 -29.06 1.17 10.79
N LEU A 17 -28.99 0.52 11.96
CA LEU A 17 -28.74 1.19 13.23
C LEU A 17 -27.33 1.82 13.24
N GLU A 18 -26.30 1.09 12.85
CA GLU A 18 -24.94 1.61 12.77
C GLU A 18 -24.83 2.74 11.73
N SER A 19 -25.44 2.59 10.56
CA SER A 19 -25.48 3.62 9.52
C SER A 19 -26.11 4.93 10.04
N ALA A 20 -27.22 4.83 10.75
CA ALA A 20 -27.88 6.00 11.33
C ALA A 20 -27.01 6.69 12.40
N ALA A 21 -26.32 5.91 13.26
CA ALA A 21 -25.40 6.42 14.24
C ALA A 21 -24.21 7.15 13.60
N ILE A 22 -23.63 6.58 12.53
CA ILE A 22 -22.55 7.23 11.76
C ILE A 22 -23.05 8.54 11.12
N ALA A 23 -24.22 8.55 10.49
CA ALA A 23 -24.78 9.75 9.90
C ALA A 23 -25.00 10.86 10.96
N ASN A 24 -25.31 10.48 12.20
CA ASN A 24 -25.44 11.43 13.29
C ASN A 24 -24.12 12.03 13.74
N LEU A 25 -22.97 11.33 13.60
CA LEU A 25 -21.66 11.89 13.95
C LEU A 25 -21.37 13.21 13.23
N ALA A 26 -21.82 13.35 11.97
CA ALA A 26 -21.63 14.58 11.20
C ALA A 26 -22.26 15.81 11.90
N LYS A 27 -23.31 15.61 12.68
CA LYS A 27 -23.98 16.68 13.45
C LYS A 27 -23.28 16.98 14.78
N LEU A 28 -22.42 16.08 15.24
CA LEU A 28 -21.68 16.21 16.49
C LEU A 28 -20.28 16.84 16.28
N LEU A 29 -19.89 17.06 15.03
CA LEU A 29 -18.64 17.77 14.72
C LEU A 29 -18.77 19.24 15.11
N ASP A 30 -17.79 19.72 15.87
CA ASP A 30 -17.71 21.08 16.36
C ASP A 30 -16.29 21.67 16.17
N GLU A 31 -16.06 22.84 16.72
CA GLU A 31 -14.76 23.51 16.67
C GLU A 31 -13.61 22.73 17.30
N ASN A 32 -13.89 21.80 18.22
CA ASN A 32 -12.85 20.95 18.83
C ASN A 32 -12.26 19.98 17.82
N PHE A 33 -13.07 19.49 16.87
CA PHE A 33 -12.57 18.66 15.77
C PHE A 33 -11.57 19.44 14.91
N GLU A 34 -11.92 20.65 14.50
CA GLU A 34 -11.02 21.51 13.71
C GLU A 34 -9.74 21.84 14.49
N LYS A 35 -9.86 22.20 15.77
CA LYS A 35 -8.72 22.47 16.65
C LYS A 35 -7.81 21.24 16.80
N ALA A 36 -8.38 20.04 16.93
CA ALA A 36 -7.62 18.79 17.02
C ALA A 36 -6.84 18.50 15.73
N VAL A 37 -7.50 18.65 14.57
CA VAL A 37 -6.84 18.48 13.26
C VAL A 37 -5.69 19.47 13.08
N ASN A 38 -5.93 20.76 13.34
CA ASN A 38 -4.92 21.79 13.23
C ASN A 38 -3.76 21.58 14.22
N PHE A 39 -4.05 21.09 15.43
CA PHE A 39 -3.02 20.79 16.41
C PHE A 39 -2.10 19.65 15.92
N ILE A 40 -2.68 18.55 15.45
CA ILE A 40 -1.88 17.43 14.88
C ILE A 40 -1.09 17.89 13.63
N LEU A 41 -1.71 18.68 12.76
CA LEU A 41 -1.08 19.16 11.53
C LEU A 41 0.20 19.97 11.80
N ASN A 42 0.16 20.80 12.84
CA ASN A 42 1.25 21.70 13.23
C ASN A 42 2.21 21.08 14.26
N SER A 43 1.94 19.86 14.75
CA SER A 43 2.81 19.17 15.69
C SER A 43 4.03 18.59 14.97
N ASN A 44 5.20 18.66 15.64
CA ASN A 44 6.41 17.96 15.21
C ASN A 44 6.57 16.58 15.85
N GLY A 45 5.62 16.15 16.69
CA GLY A 45 5.60 14.85 17.35
C GLY A 45 4.79 13.81 16.57
N ARG A 46 4.70 12.64 17.15
CA ARG A 46 3.85 11.54 16.66
C ARG A 46 2.46 11.63 17.30
N VAL A 47 1.52 10.86 16.74
CA VAL A 47 0.21 10.64 17.37
C VAL A 47 0.27 9.32 18.13
N ILE A 48 0.12 9.36 19.45
CA ILE A 48 -0.04 8.16 20.30
C ILE A 48 -1.54 7.89 20.41
N VAL A 49 -1.99 6.72 19.98
CA VAL A 49 -3.41 6.36 20.08
C VAL A 49 -3.56 5.26 21.12
N THR A 50 -4.41 5.50 22.12
CA THR A 50 -4.58 4.59 23.25
C THR A 50 -6.04 4.28 23.56
N GLY A 51 -6.26 3.12 24.13
CA GLY A 51 -7.57 2.64 24.57
C GLY A 51 -7.44 1.30 25.28
N ILE A 52 -8.57 0.75 25.73
CA ILE A 52 -8.63 -0.57 26.37
C ILE A 52 -9.73 -1.43 25.73
N GLY A 53 -9.56 -2.75 25.74
CA GLY A 53 -10.54 -3.70 25.21
C GLY A 53 -10.87 -3.45 23.73
N LYS A 54 -12.14 -3.34 23.36
CA LYS A 54 -12.55 -3.10 21.99
C LYS A 54 -12.07 -1.74 21.44
N SER A 55 -12.01 -0.72 22.28
CA SER A 55 -11.45 0.59 21.89
C SER A 55 -9.94 0.50 21.57
N ALA A 56 -9.18 -0.41 22.19
CA ALA A 56 -7.78 -0.66 21.83
C ALA A 56 -7.64 -1.25 20.42
N ASN A 57 -8.53 -2.16 20.02
CA ASN A 57 -8.53 -2.71 18.65
C ASN A 57 -8.82 -1.60 17.62
N ILE A 58 -9.74 -0.68 17.94
CA ILE A 58 -10.03 0.48 17.09
C ILE A 58 -8.84 1.43 17.04
N ALA A 59 -8.18 1.70 18.17
CA ALA A 59 -6.97 2.52 18.25
C ALA A 59 -5.86 1.95 17.34
N THR A 60 -5.65 0.64 17.35
CA THR A 60 -4.68 -0.02 16.43
C THR A 60 -5.02 0.22 14.96
N LYS A 61 -6.31 0.12 14.58
CA LYS A 61 -6.74 0.42 13.19
C LYS A 61 -6.51 1.89 12.83
N ILE A 62 -6.82 2.80 13.72
CA ILE A 62 -6.60 4.24 13.50
C ILE A 62 -5.11 4.54 13.29
N VAL A 63 -4.22 3.95 14.10
CA VAL A 63 -2.77 4.04 13.91
C VAL A 63 -2.34 3.56 12.53
N ALA A 64 -2.84 2.40 12.09
CA ALA A 64 -2.53 1.88 10.77
C ALA A 64 -2.98 2.86 9.66
N THR A 65 -4.15 3.46 9.80
CA THR A 65 -4.65 4.48 8.86
C THR A 65 -3.75 5.74 8.86
N PHE A 66 -3.42 6.28 10.02
CA PHE A 66 -2.52 7.43 10.11
C PHE A 66 -1.16 7.18 9.46
N ASN A 67 -0.53 6.05 9.76
CA ASN A 67 0.76 5.68 9.19
C ASN A 67 0.68 5.52 7.66
N SER A 68 -0.39 4.94 7.15
CA SER A 68 -0.59 4.76 5.71
C SER A 68 -0.93 6.04 4.96
N THR A 69 -1.38 7.08 5.67
CA THR A 69 -1.76 8.40 5.11
C THR A 69 -0.78 9.52 5.48
N GLY A 70 0.40 9.18 6.00
CA GLY A 70 1.49 10.13 6.21
C GLY A 70 1.48 10.86 7.55
N THR A 71 0.69 10.41 8.53
CA THR A 71 0.74 10.88 9.91
C THR A 71 1.44 9.83 10.77
N PRO A 72 2.66 10.06 11.26
CA PRO A 72 3.35 9.09 12.13
C PRO A 72 2.56 8.84 13.41
N ALA A 73 2.18 7.59 13.66
CA ALA A 73 1.39 7.21 14.81
C ALA A 73 1.86 5.90 15.45
N VAL A 74 1.65 5.76 16.76
CA VAL A 74 2.00 4.58 17.56
C VAL A 74 0.82 4.19 18.43
N PHE A 75 0.54 2.90 18.52
CA PHE A 75 -0.43 2.35 19.46
C PHE A 75 0.21 2.14 20.83
N MET A 76 -0.51 2.51 21.89
CA MET A 76 -0.14 2.25 23.27
C MET A 76 -1.37 1.71 24.01
N HIS A 77 -1.30 0.49 24.53
CA HIS A 77 -2.42 -0.07 25.29
C HIS A 77 -2.57 0.65 26.64
N ALA A 78 -3.78 1.09 27.00
CA ALA A 78 -3.96 1.92 28.19
C ALA A 78 -3.59 1.22 29.51
N ALA A 79 -3.74 -0.11 29.59
CA ALA A 79 -3.31 -0.88 30.76
C ALA A 79 -1.78 -1.02 30.83
N ASP A 80 -1.11 -1.21 29.69
CA ASP A 80 0.35 -1.37 29.65
C ASP A 80 1.06 -0.03 29.88
N ALA A 81 0.41 1.08 29.51
CA ALA A 81 0.92 2.43 29.74
C ALA A 81 1.28 2.68 31.21
N ILE A 82 0.43 2.25 32.15
CA ILE A 82 0.67 2.41 33.60
C ILE A 82 1.70 1.43 34.17
N HIS A 83 2.18 0.48 33.35
CA HIS A 83 3.19 -0.53 33.69
C HIS A 83 4.51 -0.38 32.93
N GLY A 84 4.74 0.78 32.30
CA GLY A 84 6.01 1.11 31.67
C GLY A 84 5.92 1.70 30.26
N ASP A 85 4.89 1.36 29.47
CA ASP A 85 4.77 1.83 28.09
C ASP A 85 4.54 3.35 27.97
N LEU A 86 4.22 4.02 29.07
CA LEU A 86 4.18 5.49 29.12
C LEU A 86 5.53 6.11 28.74
N GLY A 87 6.65 5.39 28.92
CA GLY A 87 7.99 5.78 28.45
C GLY A 87 8.09 5.94 26.91
N ASN A 88 7.14 5.41 26.14
CA ASN A 88 7.08 5.63 24.69
C ASN A 88 6.60 7.04 24.32
N VAL A 89 5.93 7.76 25.21
CA VAL A 89 5.39 9.09 24.97
C VAL A 89 6.50 10.13 24.99
N GLN A 90 6.71 10.84 23.89
CA GLN A 90 7.71 11.91 23.77
C GLN A 90 7.07 13.28 24.04
N LYS A 91 7.89 14.26 24.40
CA LYS A 91 7.45 15.61 24.79
C LYS A 91 6.51 16.31 23.79
N ASN A 92 6.69 16.05 22.49
CA ASN A 92 5.91 16.71 21.43
C ASN A 92 4.80 15.82 20.86
N ASP A 93 4.61 14.61 21.40
CA ASP A 93 3.58 13.69 20.91
C ASP A 93 2.17 14.20 21.31
N THR A 94 1.20 13.96 20.45
CA THR A 94 -0.22 14.19 20.71
C THR A 94 -0.85 12.87 21.12
N VAL A 95 -1.62 12.81 22.18
CA VAL A 95 -2.24 11.57 22.66
C VAL A 95 -3.73 11.56 22.33
N ILE A 96 -4.20 10.57 21.59
CA ILE A 96 -5.61 10.30 21.31
C ILE A 96 -6.08 9.18 22.24
N CYS A 97 -6.99 9.47 23.16
CA CYS A 97 -7.57 8.51 24.09
C CYS A 97 -8.97 8.08 23.61
N LEU A 98 -9.17 6.77 23.37
CA LEU A 98 -10.47 6.19 23.02
C LEU A 98 -11.14 5.54 24.23
N SER A 99 -12.33 5.99 24.57
CA SER A 99 -13.16 5.35 25.61
C SER A 99 -14.63 5.71 25.42
N LYS A 100 -15.51 4.72 25.17
CA LYS A 100 -16.97 4.96 25.05
C LYS A 100 -17.52 5.69 26.27
N SER A 101 -17.29 5.16 27.46
CA SER A 101 -17.79 5.77 28.72
C SER A 101 -16.99 6.99 29.15
N GLY A 102 -15.72 7.08 28.75
CA GLY A 102 -14.76 8.09 29.23
C GLY A 102 -14.40 7.98 30.70
N ASN A 103 -14.81 6.89 31.37
CA ASN A 103 -14.70 6.71 32.84
C ASN A 103 -14.01 5.41 33.24
N THR A 104 -13.37 4.68 32.33
CA THR A 104 -12.67 3.45 32.68
C THR A 104 -11.52 3.73 33.67
N PRO A 105 -11.23 2.81 34.60
CA PRO A 105 -10.20 3.01 35.63
C PRO A 105 -8.82 3.37 35.00
N GLU A 106 -8.42 2.66 33.96
CA GLU A 106 -7.13 2.86 33.27
C GLU A 106 -7.03 4.28 32.68
N ILE A 107 -8.09 4.77 32.07
CA ILE A 107 -8.14 6.13 31.50
C ILE A 107 -8.07 7.18 32.63
N LYS A 108 -8.72 6.95 33.77
CA LYS A 108 -8.65 7.87 34.92
C LYS A 108 -7.25 7.97 35.48
N VAL A 109 -6.45 6.92 35.44
CA VAL A 109 -5.04 6.95 35.85
C VAL A 109 -4.15 7.56 34.77
N LEU A 110 -4.36 7.18 33.50
CA LEU A 110 -3.48 7.56 32.38
C LEU A 110 -3.56 9.05 32.04
N VAL A 111 -4.76 9.63 32.00
CA VAL A 111 -4.98 11.02 31.58
C VAL A 111 -4.19 12.04 32.44
N PRO A 112 -4.19 11.98 33.78
CA PRO A 112 -3.36 12.87 34.62
C PRO A 112 -1.86 12.70 34.34
N LEU A 113 -1.40 11.48 34.11
CA LEU A 113 0.01 11.21 33.83
C LEU A 113 0.44 11.88 32.54
N ILE A 114 -0.34 11.71 31.44
CA ILE A 114 -0.08 12.37 30.15
C ILE A 114 -0.05 13.89 30.30
N LYS A 115 -0.98 14.45 31.02
CA LYS A 115 -1.01 15.94 31.31
C LYS A 115 0.22 16.40 32.04
N ASN A 116 0.69 15.63 33.02
CA ASN A 116 1.90 15.95 33.77
C ASN A 116 3.17 15.94 32.92
N TYR A 117 3.22 15.15 31.82
CA TYR A 117 4.27 15.22 30.81
C TYR A 117 4.14 16.45 29.87
N GLY A 118 3.02 17.19 29.95
CA GLY A 118 2.75 18.37 29.13
C GLY A 118 2.18 18.04 27.74
N ASN A 119 1.83 16.78 27.46
CA ASN A 119 1.25 16.37 26.20
C ASN A 119 -0.23 16.76 26.10
N LYS A 120 -0.68 17.12 24.90
CA LYS A 120 -2.08 17.42 24.61
C LYS A 120 -2.88 16.13 24.36
N ILE A 121 -4.12 16.15 24.84
CA ILE A 121 -5.04 15.00 24.79
C ILE A 121 -6.22 15.33 23.88
N ILE A 122 -6.45 14.49 22.89
CA ILE A 122 -7.67 14.39 22.10
C ILE A 122 -8.49 13.23 22.67
N ALA A 123 -9.72 13.46 23.06
CA ALA A 123 -10.64 12.41 23.52
C ALA A 123 -11.58 11.99 22.38
N ILE A 124 -11.64 10.70 22.07
CA ILE A 124 -12.73 10.13 21.25
C ILE A 124 -13.64 9.37 22.18
N THR A 125 -14.77 9.98 22.56
CA THR A 125 -15.63 9.47 23.64
C THR A 125 -17.12 9.62 23.31
N GLY A 126 -17.92 8.65 23.74
CA GLY A 126 -19.39 8.71 23.67
C GLY A 126 -20.01 9.57 24.77
N ASN A 127 -19.22 10.12 25.69
CA ASN A 127 -19.69 10.99 26.76
C ASN A 127 -18.70 12.11 27.03
N ILE A 128 -18.96 13.29 26.49
CA ILE A 128 -18.11 14.49 26.68
C ILE A 128 -18.11 15.01 28.12
N ASP A 129 -19.13 14.69 28.92
CA ASP A 129 -19.22 15.04 30.35
C ASP A 129 -18.48 14.07 31.27
N SER A 130 -17.90 13.01 30.70
CA SER A 130 -17.08 12.03 31.41
C SER A 130 -15.77 12.63 31.96
N PHE A 131 -15.06 11.85 32.76
CA PHE A 131 -13.71 12.22 33.19
C PHE A 131 -12.76 12.50 32.02
N LEU A 132 -12.75 11.63 31.02
CA LEU A 132 -11.91 11.82 29.82
C LEU A 132 -12.31 13.08 29.05
N GLY A 133 -13.62 13.28 28.80
CA GLY A 133 -14.09 14.43 28.02
C GLY A 133 -13.74 15.76 28.69
N LYS A 134 -13.93 15.87 30.00
CA LYS A 134 -13.63 17.09 30.78
C LYS A 134 -12.14 17.38 30.94
N ASN A 135 -11.30 16.37 30.87
CA ASN A 135 -9.85 16.52 31.04
C ASN A 135 -9.07 16.55 29.72
N ALA A 136 -9.69 16.28 28.56
CA ALA A 136 -9.05 16.41 27.28
C ALA A 136 -8.96 17.87 26.84
N ASP A 137 -7.93 18.18 26.04
CA ASP A 137 -7.80 19.51 25.39
C ASP A 137 -8.78 19.64 24.22
N PHE A 138 -9.05 18.52 23.54
CA PHE A 138 -9.95 18.45 22.37
C PHE A 138 -10.90 17.26 22.52
N PRO A 139 -12.07 17.41 23.14
CA PRO A 139 -13.06 16.35 23.24
C PRO A 139 -13.85 16.20 21.93
N LEU A 140 -13.80 15.00 21.34
CA LEU A 140 -14.54 14.64 20.13
C LEU A 140 -15.68 13.71 20.52
N ASN A 141 -16.91 14.14 20.26
CA ASN A 141 -18.12 13.43 20.64
C ASN A 141 -18.44 12.30 19.66
N THR A 142 -18.45 11.06 20.14
CA THR A 142 -18.88 9.87 19.41
C THR A 142 -20.08 9.19 20.07
N PHE A 143 -21.01 9.99 20.58
CA PHE A 143 -22.21 9.49 21.22
C PHE A 143 -23.04 8.62 20.26
N VAL A 144 -23.44 7.47 20.76
CA VAL A 144 -24.43 6.59 20.13
C VAL A 144 -25.52 6.27 21.12
N GLU A 145 -26.78 6.25 20.65
CA GLU A 145 -27.93 6.02 21.51
C GLU A 145 -27.92 4.61 22.10
N LYS A 146 -27.59 3.61 21.29
CA LYS A 146 -27.52 2.21 21.70
C LYS A 146 -26.52 1.40 20.86
N GLU A 147 -26.11 0.27 21.40
CA GLU A 147 -25.37 -0.73 20.64
C GLU A 147 -26.31 -1.56 19.75
N ALA A 148 -25.81 -2.07 18.62
CA ALA A 148 -26.56 -2.98 17.77
C ALA A 148 -26.69 -4.38 18.39
N CYS A 149 -25.88 -4.71 19.38
CA CYS A 149 -26.02 -5.92 20.18
C CYS A 149 -27.41 -6.01 20.82
N PRO A 150 -28.12 -7.14 20.71
CA PRO A 150 -29.48 -7.29 21.25
C PRO A 150 -29.64 -6.92 22.72
N ASN A 151 -28.60 -7.13 23.52
CA ASN A 151 -28.57 -6.81 24.94
C ASN A 151 -28.01 -5.41 25.26
N ASN A 152 -27.68 -4.61 24.25
CA ASN A 152 -27.03 -3.30 24.40
C ASN A 152 -25.72 -3.34 25.25
N LEU A 153 -24.99 -4.47 25.22
CA LEU A 153 -23.80 -4.68 26.06
C LEU A 153 -22.51 -4.71 25.24
N ALA A 154 -22.46 -5.49 24.16
CA ALA A 154 -21.26 -5.63 23.36
C ALA A 154 -21.01 -4.36 22.54
N PRO A 155 -19.80 -3.76 22.60
CA PRO A 155 -19.45 -2.62 21.78
C PRO A 155 -19.49 -2.99 20.29
N THR A 156 -20.43 -2.39 19.57
CA THR A 156 -20.66 -2.53 18.13
C THR A 156 -20.77 -1.14 17.51
N THR A 157 -21.91 -0.49 17.61
CA THR A 157 -22.17 0.86 17.10
C THR A 157 -21.17 1.88 17.65
N SER A 158 -20.84 1.80 18.93
CA SER A 158 -19.88 2.73 19.56
C SER A 158 -18.46 2.57 19.01
N THR A 159 -18.03 1.35 18.73
CA THR A 159 -16.71 1.10 18.13
C THR A 159 -16.65 1.53 16.68
N THR A 160 -17.73 1.34 15.93
CA THR A 160 -17.86 1.84 14.55
C THR A 160 -17.79 3.38 14.52
N ALA A 161 -18.48 4.04 15.46
CA ALA A 161 -18.42 5.50 15.60
C ALA A 161 -17.00 6.01 15.93
N GLN A 162 -16.29 5.36 16.85
CA GLN A 162 -14.88 5.68 17.16
C GLN A 162 -13.97 5.52 15.94
N LEU A 163 -14.17 4.45 15.18
CA LEU A 163 -13.41 4.18 13.95
C LEU A 163 -13.61 5.29 12.92
N VAL A 164 -14.86 5.64 12.64
CA VAL A 164 -15.20 6.68 11.64
C VAL A 164 -14.66 8.05 12.06
N MET A 165 -14.70 8.39 13.35
CA MET A 165 -14.10 9.62 13.86
C MET A 165 -12.57 9.64 13.65
N GLY A 166 -11.88 8.53 13.88
CA GLY A 166 -10.45 8.39 13.60
C GLY A 166 -10.11 8.48 12.11
N ASP A 167 -10.93 7.89 11.25
CA ASP A 167 -10.78 8.00 9.80
C ASP A 167 -11.02 9.44 9.32
N ALA A 168 -11.99 10.15 9.88
CA ALA A 168 -12.23 11.56 9.57
C ALA A 168 -11.01 12.43 9.90
N LEU A 169 -10.38 12.23 11.07
CA LEU A 169 -9.12 12.91 11.41
C LEU A 169 -8.01 12.62 10.38
N ALA A 170 -7.84 11.35 10.03
CA ALA A 170 -6.80 10.94 9.07
C ALA A 170 -7.02 11.55 7.68
N VAL A 171 -8.26 11.54 7.19
CA VAL A 171 -8.62 12.08 5.86
C VAL A 171 -8.44 13.60 5.82
N CYS A 172 -8.87 14.32 6.86
CA CYS A 172 -8.64 15.77 6.94
C CYS A 172 -7.14 16.13 6.94
N LEU A 173 -6.32 15.39 7.71
CA LEU A 173 -4.87 15.59 7.73
C LEU A 173 -4.22 15.29 6.37
N GLN A 174 -4.69 14.23 5.70
CA GLN A 174 -4.26 13.85 4.36
C GLN A 174 -4.54 14.95 3.34
N ASP A 175 -5.76 15.51 3.35
CA ASP A 175 -6.19 16.58 2.46
C ASP A 175 -5.40 17.87 2.69
N LEU A 176 -5.31 18.32 3.95
CA LEU A 176 -4.57 19.53 4.31
C LEU A 176 -3.06 19.46 4.01
N ARG A 177 -2.46 18.26 4.00
CA ARG A 177 -1.07 18.03 3.60
C ARG A 177 -0.87 17.93 2.09
N GLY A 178 -1.92 17.95 1.28
CA GLY A 178 -1.84 17.72 -0.16
C GLY A 178 -1.26 16.34 -0.50
N PHE A 179 -1.60 15.30 0.28
CA PHE A 179 -1.06 13.95 0.15
C PHE A 179 -1.45 13.31 -1.18
N THR A 180 -0.46 12.94 -1.97
CA THR A 180 -0.62 12.46 -3.34
C THR A 180 -0.60 10.92 -3.44
N LYS A 181 -0.98 10.38 -4.61
CA LYS A 181 -0.77 8.95 -4.95
C LYS A 181 0.71 8.55 -4.83
N LYS A 182 1.63 9.46 -5.14
CA LYS A 182 3.08 9.24 -5.02
C LYS A 182 3.50 9.10 -3.54
N ASP A 183 2.89 9.88 -2.66
CA ASP A 183 3.15 9.76 -1.22
C ASP A 183 2.58 8.47 -0.66
N PHE A 184 1.37 8.08 -1.07
CA PHE A 184 0.78 6.79 -0.69
C PHE A 184 1.68 5.61 -1.08
N ALA A 185 2.24 5.63 -2.27
CA ALA A 185 3.12 4.57 -2.76
C ALA A 185 4.42 4.43 -1.96
N LYS A 186 4.94 5.52 -1.36
CA LYS A 186 6.12 5.46 -0.45
C LYS A 186 5.85 4.57 0.77
N TYR A 187 4.62 4.61 1.29
CA TYR A 187 4.21 3.81 2.45
C TYR A 187 3.70 2.41 2.08
N HIS A 188 3.42 2.17 0.78
CA HIS A 188 2.91 0.90 0.26
C HIS A 188 3.75 0.36 -0.90
N PRO A 189 5.08 0.15 -0.71
CA PRO A 189 5.99 -0.21 -1.81
C PRO A 189 5.66 -1.56 -2.46
N GLY A 190 5.07 -2.49 -1.71
CA GLY A 190 4.65 -3.81 -2.21
C GLY A 190 3.32 -3.83 -2.98
N GLY A 191 2.52 -2.76 -2.90
CA GLY A 191 1.27 -2.65 -3.65
C GLY A 191 1.46 -2.27 -5.12
N ALA A 192 0.43 -2.45 -5.96
CA ALA A 192 0.48 -2.15 -7.39
C ALA A 192 1.00 -0.72 -7.69
N LEU A 193 0.56 0.26 -6.89
CA LEU A 193 1.00 1.65 -7.04
C LEU A 193 2.48 1.84 -6.65
N GLY A 194 2.94 1.16 -5.60
CA GLY A 194 4.34 1.17 -5.17
C GLY A 194 5.25 0.53 -6.20
N LYS A 195 4.89 -0.65 -6.72
CA LYS A 195 5.63 -1.33 -7.78
C LYS A 195 5.80 -0.46 -9.03
N ARG A 196 4.76 0.26 -9.46
CA ARG A 196 4.85 1.20 -10.59
C ARG A 196 5.88 2.32 -10.37
N LEU A 197 6.11 2.73 -9.11
CA LEU A 197 7.03 3.82 -8.78
C LEU A 197 8.45 3.37 -8.43
N TYR A 198 8.65 2.12 -8.04
CA TYR A 198 9.96 1.68 -7.51
C TYR A 198 10.55 0.48 -8.25
N LEU A 199 9.71 -0.36 -8.91
CA LEU A 199 10.20 -1.55 -9.59
C LEU A 199 11.06 -1.17 -10.80
N ARG A 200 12.23 -1.79 -10.89
CA ARG A 200 13.20 -1.58 -11.98
C ARG A 200 13.28 -2.81 -12.87
N VAL A 201 13.81 -2.62 -14.07
CA VAL A 201 14.13 -3.68 -15.03
C VAL A 201 15.03 -4.73 -14.40
N SER A 202 16.04 -4.32 -13.61
CA SER A 202 16.92 -5.22 -12.86
C SER A 202 16.17 -6.17 -11.92
N ASP A 203 15.05 -5.75 -11.36
CA ASP A 203 14.24 -6.61 -10.47
C ASP A 203 13.47 -7.67 -11.24
N LEU A 204 13.02 -7.35 -12.45
CA LEU A 204 12.27 -8.26 -13.33
C LEU A 204 13.13 -9.40 -13.87
N ILE A 205 14.40 -9.11 -14.22
CA ILE A 205 15.27 -10.10 -14.86
C ILE A 205 16.02 -11.01 -13.88
N LYS A 206 15.94 -10.78 -12.57
CA LYS A 206 16.69 -11.55 -11.54
C LYS A 206 16.57 -13.07 -11.67
N ASN A 207 15.39 -13.54 -12.06
CA ASN A 207 15.09 -14.97 -12.18
C ASN A 207 15.04 -15.45 -13.62
N ASN A 208 15.26 -14.55 -14.59
CA ASN A 208 15.26 -14.91 -16.00
C ASN A 208 16.63 -15.47 -16.43
N GLN A 209 16.60 -16.43 -17.32
CA GLN A 209 17.82 -16.89 -17.97
C GLN A 209 18.28 -15.84 -18.99
N ILE A 210 19.55 -15.87 -19.39
CA ILE A 210 20.18 -14.90 -20.28
C ILE A 210 20.40 -15.55 -21.64
N PRO A 211 19.41 -15.55 -22.57
CA PRO A 211 19.52 -16.18 -23.87
C PRO A 211 20.51 -15.41 -24.77
N LYS A 212 21.56 -16.09 -25.25
CA LYS A 212 22.57 -15.47 -26.11
C LYS A 212 23.20 -16.47 -27.05
N VAL A 213 23.48 -16.02 -28.28
CA VAL A 213 24.22 -16.77 -29.30
C VAL A 213 25.24 -15.84 -29.98
N ASN A 214 26.25 -16.42 -30.65
CA ASN A 214 27.20 -15.67 -31.45
C ASN A 214 26.72 -15.57 -32.93
N VAL A 215 27.19 -14.58 -33.62
CA VAL A 215 26.86 -14.36 -35.07
C VAL A 215 27.08 -15.58 -35.95
N SER A 216 28.08 -16.40 -35.63
CA SER A 216 28.45 -17.61 -36.38
C SER A 216 27.71 -18.87 -35.96
N ASP A 217 26.89 -18.81 -34.90
CA ASP A 217 26.18 -19.99 -34.41
C ASP A 217 25.12 -20.44 -35.39
N SER A 218 24.98 -21.77 -35.56
CA SER A 218 23.99 -22.38 -36.46
C SER A 218 22.56 -22.13 -35.98
N ILE A 219 21.60 -22.10 -36.89
CA ILE A 219 20.18 -21.94 -36.55
C ILE A 219 19.67 -23.06 -35.64
N ALA A 220 20.18 -24.27 -35.73
CA ALA A 220 19.85 -25.35 -34.81
C ALA A 220 20.20 -24.96 -33.34
N LYS A 221 21.38 -24.35 -33.13
CA LYS A 221 21.78 -23.86 -31.80
C LYS A 221 20.92 -22.69 -31.36
N VAL A 222 20.54 -21.78 -32.25
CA VAL A 222 19.62 -20.67 -31.96
C VAL A 222 18.25 -21.19 -31.47
N ILE A 223 17.69 -22.19 -32.17
CA ILE A 223 16.42 -22.82 -31.79
C ILE A 223 16.51 -23.46 -30.41
N LEU A 224 17.58 -24.19 -30.12
CA LEU A 224 17.80 -24.80 -28.81
C LEU A 224 17.89 -23.73 -27.70
N GLU A 225 18.68 -22.68 -27.92
CA GLU A 225 18.82 -21.59 -26.94
C GLU A 225 17.48 -20.93 -26.63
N ILE A 226 16.67 -20.57 -27.59
CA ILE A 226 15.34 -19.98 -27.40
C ILE A 226 14.41 -20.94 -26.68
N SER A 227 14.42 -22.23 -27.08
CA SER A 227 13.55 -23.25 -26.47
C SER A 227 13.90 -23.51 -25.00
N GLU A 228 15.18 -23.64 -24.66
CA GLU A 228 15.64 -23.88 -23.29
C GLU A 228 15.35 -22.68 -22.39
N LYS A 229 15.58 -21.47 -22.86
CA LYS A 229 15.42 -20.24 -22.06
C LYS A 229 13.97 -19.76 -21.95
N ARG A 230 13.06 -20.23 -22.82
CA ARG A 230 11.60 -19.99 -22.76
C ARG A 230 11.16 -18.52 -22.77
N LEU A 231 12.00 -17.63 -23.33
CA LEU A 231 11.69 -16.19 -23.45
C LEU A 231 11.28 -15.80 -24.88
N GLY A 232 11.22 -16.76 -25.82
CA GLY A 232 10.83 -16.54 -27.20
C GLY A 232 11.79 -15.65 -27.99
N VAL A 233 13.02 -15.47 -27.50
CA VAL A 233 14.01 -14.55 -28.05
C VAL A 233 15.43 -14.92 -27.62
N THR A 234 16.43 -14.57 -28.43
CA THR A 234 17.84 -14.59 -28.04
C THR A 234 18.58 -13.36 -28.56
N ALA A 235 19.53 -12.86 -27.78
CA ALA A 235 20.46 -11.83 -28.24
C ALA A 235 21.54 -12.45 -29.14
N VAL A 236 21.90 -11.78 -30.22
CA VAL A 236 23.06 -12.14 -31.05
C VAL A 236 24.22 -11.23 -30.70
N LEU A 237 25.33 -11.85 -30.30
CA LEU A 237 26.53 -11.16 -29.84
C LEU A 237 27.68 -11.34 -30.83
N GLU A 238 28.49 -10.29 -30.97
CA GLU A 238 29.80 -10.31 -31.61
C GLU A 238 30.79 -9.57 -30.70
N ASN A 239 31.85 -10.25 -30.26
CA ASN A 239 32.83 -9.70 -29.32
C ASN A 239 32.15 -9.11 -28.05
N GLU A 240 31.24 -9.86 -27.43
CA GLU A 240 30.45 -9.48 -26.25
C GLU A 240 29.48 -8.29 -26.46
N LYS A 241 29.40 -7.72 -27.66
CA LYS A 241 28.46 -6.62 -28.00
C LYS A 241 27.21 -7.15 -28.67
N ILE A 242 26.07 -6.55 -28.36
CA ILE A 242 24.80 -6.85 -29.04
C ILE A 242 24.87 -6.33 -30.48
N VAL A 243 24.72 -7.23 -31.43
CA VAL A 243 24.66 -6.89 -32.88
C VAL A 243 23.31 -7.21 -33.49
N GLY A 244 22.52 -8.03 -32.83
CA GLY A 244 21.19 -8.41 -33.32
C GLY A 244 20.33 -9.09 -32.27
N ILE A 245 19.15 -9.47 -32.72
CA ILE A 245 18.13 -10.21 -31.94
C ILE A 245 17.46 -11.23 -32.86
N ILE A 246 17.15 -12.42 -32.34
CA ILE A 246 16.33 -13.40 -33.05
C ILE A 246 15.15 -13.77 -32.20
N THR A 247 13.96 -13.68 -32.73
CA THR A 247 12.71 -14.06 -32.10
C THR A 247 12.10 -15.30 -32.70
N ASP A 248 11.13 -15.94 -32.06
CA ASP A 248 10.31 -17.01 -32.62
C ASP A 248 9.67 -16.60 -33.98
N GLY A 249 9.31 -15.31 -34.10
CA GLY A 249 8.77 -14.75 -35.31
C GLY A 249 9.77 -14.75 -36.46
N ASP A 250 11.05 -14.48 -36.19
CA ASP A 250 12.12 -14.50 -37.18
C ASP A 250 12.39 -15.92 -37.65
N LEU A 251 12.45 -16.88 -36.76
CA LEU A 251 12.59 -18.30 -37.08
C LEU A 251 11.43 -18.80 -37.93
N ARG A 252 10.19 -18.47 -37.59
CA ARG A 252 9.01 -18.84 -38.40
C ARG A 252 9.06 -18.23 -39.80
N ARG A 253 9.45 -16.96 -39.95
CA ARG A 253 9.61 -16.31 -41.26
C ARG A 253 10.71 -16.94 -42.08
N MET A 254 11.80 -17.36 -41.48
CA MET A 254 12.87 -18.10 -42.16
C MET A 254 12.35 -19.47 -42.65
N LEU A 255 11.71 -20.24 -41.74
CA LEU A 255 11.19 -21.58 -42.05
C LEU A 255 10.09 -21.57 -43.15
N SER A 256 9.33 -20.48 -43.26
CA SER A 256 8.34 -20.33 -44.35
C SER A 256 8.97 -20.17 -45.74
N LYS A 257 10.28 -19.82 -45.82
CA LYS A 257 11.01 -19.62 -47.09
C LYS A 257 11.87 -20.81 -47.45
N THR A 258 12.34 -21.60 -46.48
CA THR A 258 13.19 -22.76 -46.69
C THR A 258 13.08 -23.77 -45.57
N THR A 259 13.12 -25.07 -45.92
CA THR A 259 13.19 -26.16 -44.95
C THR A 259 14.64 -26.60 -44.67
N ASN A 260 15.59 -26.19 -45.51
CA ASN A 260 17.01 -26.50 -45.29
C ASN A 260 17.68 -25.39 -44.48
N ILE A 261 17.81 -25.61 -43.19
CA ILE A 261 18.36 -24.63 -42.20
C ILE A 261 19.87 -24.77 -41.99
N ASN A 262 20.51 -25.82 -42.56
CA ASN A 262 21.89 -26.18 -42.20
C ASN A 262 22.94 -25.16 -42.68
N HIS A 263 22.58 -24.31 -43.63
CA HIS A 263 23.49 -23.31 -44.20
C HIS A 263 23.32 -21.92 -43.57
N PHE A 264 22.33 -21.74 -42.66
CA PHE A 264 22.07 -20.45 -42.05
C PHE A 264 22.73 -20.35 -40.68
N THR A 265 23.27 -19.16 -40.40
CA THR A 265 23.81 -18.73 -39.11
C THR A 265 22.90 -17.72 -38.46
N ALA A 266 23.16 -17.41 -37.17
CA ALA A 266 22.45 -16.36 -36.45
C ALA A 266 22.51 -15.00 -37.22
N LYS A 267 23.64 -14.70 -37.85
CA LYS A 267 23.86 -13.49 -38.67
C LYS A 267 22.86 -13.33 -39.79
N ASP A 268 22.48 -14.44 -40.44
CA ASP A 268 21.62 -14.44 -41.62
C ASP A 268 20.13 -14.18 -41.28
N VAL A 269 19.73 -14.45 -40.03
CA VAL A 269 18.34 -14.40 -39.59
C VAL A 269 18.07 -13.25 -38.62
N MET A 270 19.08 -12.73 -37.95
CA MET A 270 18.91 -11.71 -36.90
C MET A 270 18.32 -10.40 -37.45
N GLY A 271 17.41 -9.82 -36.64
CA GLY A 271 17.04 -8.41 -36.76
C GLY A 271 18.19 -7.54 -36.25
N LYS A 272 18.62 -6.57 -37.03
CA LYS A 272 19.68 -5.63 -36.66
C LYS A 272 19.16 -4.50 -35.81
N ASN A 273 20.01 -3.86 -34.98
CA ASN A 273 19.70 -2.72 -34.14
C ASN A 273 18.53 -3.01 -33.19
N PRO A 274 18.62 -4.05 -32.33
CA PRO A 274 17.56 -4.40 -31.41
C PRO A 274 17.32 -3.27 -30.42
N LYS A 275 16.08 -3.15 -29.95
CA LYS A 275 15.74 -2.24 -28.85
C LYS A 275 16.31 -2.76 -27.53
N THR A 276 16.92 -1.86 -26.77
CA THR A 276 17.50 -2.17 -25.46
C THR A 276 16.94 -1.23 -24.38
N VAL A 277 17.01 -1.65 -23.13
CA VAL A 277 16.76 -0.80 -21.95
C VAL A 277 17.89 -0.98 -20.94
N GLN A 278 18.18 0.06 -20.18
CA GLN A 278 19.14 0.00 -19.09
C GLN A 278 18.52 -0.75 -17.89
N GLU A 279 19.33 -1.51 -17.16
CA GLU A 279 18.91 -2.25 -15.96
C GLU A 279 18.24 -1.36 -14.89
N ASN A 280 18.66 -0.10 -14.80
CA ASN A 280 18.12 0.87 -13.85
C ASN A 280 16.82 1.55 -14.31
N THR A 281 16.35 1.26 -15.54
CA THR A 281 15.09 1.80 -16.05
C THR A 281 13.92 1.34 -15.19
N MET A 282 12.95 2.22 -14.95
CA MET A 282 11.72 1.87 -14.25
C MET A 282 10.92 0.85 -15.09
N ALA A 283 10.31 -0.14 -14.41
CA ALA A 283 9.51 -1.17 -15.07
C ALA A 283 8.38 -0.59 -15.94
N ILE A 284 7.75 0.48 -15.47
CA ILE A 284 6.69 1.18 -16.24
C ILE A 284 7.24 1.79 -17.54
N ALA A 285 8.42 2.39 -17.51
CA ALA A 285 9.05 2.93 -18.72
C ALA A 285 9.48 1.83 -19.71
N ALA A 286 9.85 0.65 -19.18
CA ALA A 286 10.10 -0.52 -20.04
C ALA A 286 8.81 -1.01 -20.71
N LEU A 287 7.68 -1.01 -20.01
CA LEU A 287 6.37 -1.32 -20.59
C LEU A 287 6.01 -0.35 -21.72
N GLU A 288 6.08 0.96 -21.47
CA GLU A 288 5.83 1.99 -22.49
C GLU A 288 6.68 1.80 -23.72
N LYS A 289 7.95 1.38 -23.53
CA LYS A 289 8.86 1.10 -24.66
C LYS A 289 8.49 -0.16 -25.43
N LEU A 290 7.99 -1.20 -24.76
CA LEU A 290 7.46 -2.41 -25.38
C LEU A 290 6.21 -2.07 -26.22
N GLU A 291 5.26 -1.34 -25.64
CA GLU A 291 4.00 -0.95 -26.29
C GLU A 291 4.23 -0.03 -27.49
N SER A 292 5.01 1.03 -27.32
CA SER A 292 5.29 1.99 -28.41
C SER A 292 6.04 1.41 -29.61
N ASN A 293 6.72 0.27 -29.41
CA ASN A 293 7.42 -0.45 -30.49
C ASN A 293 6.67 -1.72 -30.94
N ASN A 294 5.48 -2.02 -30.39
CA ASN A 294 4.69 -3.22 -30.65
C ASN A 294 5.51 -4.52 -30.50
N ILE A 295 6.31 -4.62 -29.43
CA ILE A 295 7.16 -5.77 -29.12
C ILE A 295 6.81 -6.34 -27.75
N THR A 296 7.09 -7.62 -27.54
CA THR A 296 6.82 -8.33 -26.28
C THR A 296 8.08 -8.66 -25.48
N GLN A 297 9.25 -8.47 -26.07
CA GLN A 297 10.55 -8.65 -25.43
C GLN A 297 11.48 -7.48 -25.74
N ILE A 298 12.35 -7.15 -24.77
CA ILE A 298 13.36 -6.13 -24.93
C ILE A 298 14.66 -6.56 -24.25
N LEU A 299 15.80 -6.35 -24.93
CA LEU A 299 17.09 -6.69 -24.37
C LEU A 299 17.50 -5.69 -23.28
N VAL A 300 18.16 -6.20 -22.24
CA VAL A 300 18.61 -5.40 -21.10
C VAL A 300 20.12 -5.28 -21.12
N VAL A 301 20.61 -4.06 -20.91
CA VAL A 301 22.03 -3.76 -20.79
C VAL A 301 22.34 -3.11 -19.45
N ASN A 302 23.57 -3.29 -18.96
CA ASN A 302 24.05 -2.58 -17.78
C ASN A 302 24.62 -1.20 -18.15
N ALA A 303 25.14 -0.47 -17.15
CA ALA A 303 25.72 0.86 -17.33
C ALA A 303 26.95 0.89 -18.29
N GLN A 304 27.58 -0.25 -18.54
CA GLN A 304 28.69 -0.40 -19.48
C GLN A 304 28.23 -0.91 -20.87
N GLU A 305 26.92 -0.81 -21.16
CA GLU A 305 26.30 -1.30 -22.41
C GLU A 305 26.47 -2.81 -22.65
N LYS A 306 26.84 -3.58 -21.61
CA LYS A 306 26.95 -5.02 -21.70
C LYS A 306 25.59 -5.68 -21.57
N TYR A 307 25.30 -6.68 -22.40
CA TYR A 307 24.08 -7.48 -22.35
C TYR A 307 23.99 -8.28 -21.04
N ILE A 308 22.86 -8.18 -20.34
CA ILE A 308 22.63 -8.85 -19.06
C ILE A 308 21.31 -9.61 -18.98
N GLY A 309 20.44 -9.55 -19.97
CA GLY A 309 19.19 -10.29 -19.95
C GLY A 309 18.09 -9.76 -20.86
N VAL A 310 16.89 -10.28 -20.67
CA VAL A 310 15.68 -9.92 -21.40
C VAL A 310 14.55 -9.66 -20.44
N VAL A 311 13.79 -8.60 -20.66
CA VAL A 311 12.44 -8.41 -20.08
C VAL A 311 11.42 -8.90 -21.07
N HIS A 312 10.53 -9.76 -20.61
CA HIS A 312 9.35 -10.18 -21.35
C HIS A 312 8.12 -9.47 -20.80
N LEU A 313 7.13 -9.15 -21.64
CA LEU A 313 5.88 -8.50 -21.24
C LEU A 313 5.19 -9.26 -20.07
N HIS A 314 5.26 -10.60 -20.06
CA HIS A 314 4.72 -11.39 -18.97
C HIS A 314 5.39 -11.14 -17.62
N ASP A 315 6.65 -10.72 -17.56
CA ASP A 315 7.32 -10.38 -16.31
C ASP A 315 6.68 -9.13 -15.68
N LEU A 316 6.36 -8.14 -16.51
CA LEU A 316 5.66 -6.93 -16.12
C LEU A 316 4.24 -7.24 -15.63
N ILE A 317 3.50 -8.06 -16.38
CA ILE A 317 2.13 -8.46 -16.02
C ILE A 317 2.09 -9.22 -14.69
N LYS A 318 3.02 -10.15 -14.43
CA LYS A 318 3.13 -10.86 -13.16
C LYS A 318 3.33 -9.93 -11.96
N GLU A 319 4.04 -8.83 -12.17
CA GLU A 319 4.26 -7.81 -11.15
C GLU A 319 3.12 -6.79 -11.03
N GLY A 320 2.07 -6.92 -11.85
CA GLY A 320 0.92 -6.01 -11.86
C GLY A 320 1.23 -4.65 -12.52
N ILE A 321 2.19 -4.62 -13.42
CA ILE A 321 2.55 -3.46 -14.24
C ILE A 321 1.85 -3.59 -15.59
N PHE A 322 0.73 -2.86 -15.77
CA PHE A 322 -0.08 -2.83 -16.99
C PHE A 322 -0.91 -1.54 -17.05
#